data_8147fad9460d8a39c59d1799a2e26b94
#
_entry.id   8147fad9460d8a39c59d1799a2e26b94
#
_cell.length_a   1.000
_cell.length_b   1.000
_cell.length_c   1.000
_cell.angle_alpha   90.00
_cell.angle_beta   90.00
_cell.angle_gamma   90.00
#
_symmetry.space_group_name_H-M   'P 1'
#
loop_
_entity.id
_entity.type
_entity.pdbx_description
1 polymer ?
#
loop_
_entity_poly.entity_id
_entity_poly.type
_entity_poly.pdbx_seq_one_letter_code
_entity_poly.pdbx_strand_id
1 'polypeptide(L)'
;MNDSMTRRRFVASLGMATVAAASGRAEQVKPGKRDALLSLREGGPGPGYVPAAFFLHFDEGSRLGPAAVKKHLEFFRFTGMDFVKVQYERTFPPRPEIRRPGDWKAMPRYTLDFYKPQLEAVEGLVKAAGHEALVLVTLYSPFMCAGHTVGRPLLVKHIEEDGEAVRKGLEAVTESLQGFIRECRNLGVDGFYASTQGGERGTFRDSSLFGKYVTPYDLSLMREIDRTCAFNILHVCDYEAPYADLAPFLGYPGHVVSCSPRLTTGELSLRDLARRFERPIMGGLDRKGVIGTGSDEEIRRAAEAVLRAAPDRFILGADCTVPGDARWEGIRTAISTAHAFRRG
;
A
#
# COMPACT_ATOMS: atom_id res chain seq x y z
N MET A 1 -7.39 -46.17 -85.70
CA MET A 1 -6.37 -47.17 -85.34
C MET A 1 -6.17 -47.03 -83.82
N ASN A 2 -6.57 -48.08 -83.14
CA ASN A 2 -6.60 -48.30 -81.70
C ASN A 2 -5.22 -48.14 -81.06
N ASP A 3 -5.24 -47.67 -79.84
CA ASP A 3 -4.66 -48.49 -78.79
C ASP A 3 -5.21 -48.18 -77.45
N SER A 4 -5.65 -49.18 -76.73
CA SER A 4 -6.25 -49.16 -75.40
C SER A 4 -5.18 -49.46 -74.38
N MET A 5 -4.99 -48.57 -73.37
CA MET A 5 -4.14 -48.86 -72.23
C MET A 5 -4.93 -48.92 -70.93
N THR A 6 -4.91 -50.08 -70.37
CA THR A 6 -5.52 -50.55 -69.12
C THR A 6 -4.97 -49.78 -67.89
N ARG A 7 -5.83 -49.15 -67.07
CA ARG A 7 -5.46 -48.57 -65.79
C ARG A 7 -5.60 -49.62 -64.68
N ARG A 8 -4.47 -50.03 -64.12
CA ARG A 8 -4.40 -50.76 -62.83
C ARG A 8 -4.70 -49.79 -61.64
N ARG A 9 -5.72 -50.15 -60.88
CA ARG A 9 -6.00 -49.49 -59.59
C ARG A 9 -5.03 -49.96 -58.52
N PHE A 10 -4.26 -49.02 -57.94
CA PHE A 10 -3.49 -49.23 -56.72
C PHE A 10 -4.38 -48.82 -55.57
N VAL A 11 -4.73 -49.73 -54.69
CA VAL A 11 -5.37 -49.44 -53.40
C VAL A 11 -4.26 -49.19 -52.40
N ALA A 12 -4.11 -47.91 -51.94
CA ALA A 12 -3.24 -47.55 -50.82
C ALA A 12 -4.08 -47.53 -49.52
N SER A 13 -3.80 -48.48 -48.66
CA SER A 13 -4.34 -48.49 -47.31
C SER A 13 -3.68 -47.36 -46.48
N LEU A 14 -4.47 -46.31 -46.10
CA LEU A 14 -4.05 -45.33 -45.13
C LEU A 14 -4.17 -45.94 -43.72
N GLY A 15 -3.03 -46.20 -43.08
CA GLY A 15 -2.95 -46.42 -41.66
C GLY A 15 -3.17 -45.10 -40.89
N MET A 16 -4.26 -45.00 -40.12
CA MET A 16 -4.45 -43.92 -39.17
C MET A 16 -3.48 -44.09 -38.01
N ALA A 17 -2.43 -43.27 -37.97
CA ALA A 17 -1.62 -43.07 -36.77
C ALA A 17 -2.34 -42.08 -35.87
N THR A 18 -2.90 -42.56 -34.77
CA THR A 18 -3.41 -41.74 -33.66
C THR A 18 -2.24 -41.04 -32.99
N VAL A 19 -2.03 -39.76 -33.27
CA VAL A 19 -1.13 -38.91 -32.49
C VAL A 19 -1.82 -38.61 -31.19
N ALA A 20 -1.41 -39.23 -30.09
CA ALA A 20 -1.78 -38.88 -28.75
C ALA A 20 -1.21 -37.48 -28.48
N ALA A 21 -2.07 -36.45 -28.44
CA ALA A 21 -1.70 -35.12 -28.00
C ALA A 21 -1.37 -35.22 -26.51
N ALA A 22 -0.09 -35.27 -26.17
CA ALA A 22 0.37 -35.02 -24.82
C ALA A 22 0.02 -33.57 -24.49
N SER A 23 -1.05 -33.38 -23.71
CA SER A 23 -1.38 -32.11 -23.08
C SER A 23 -0.32 -31.80 -22.00
N GLY A 24 0.84 -31.33 -22.44
CA GLY A 24 1.80 -30.68 -21.57
C GLY A 24 1.12 -29.45 -20.99
N ARG A 25 0.78 -29.49 -19.69
CA ARG A 25 0.50 -28.28 -18.95
C ARG A 25 1.73 -27.40 -19.13
N ALA A 26 1.63 -26.34 -19.90
CA ALA A 26 2.64 -25.31 -19.94
C ALA A 26 2.84 -24.85 -18.50
N GLU A 27 4.03 -25.02 -17.98
CA GLU A 27 4.42 -24.49 -16.68
C GLU A 27 4.21 -22.98 -16.74
N GLN A 28 3.18 -22.47 -16.08
CA GLN A 28 2.88 -21.04 -16.09
C GLN A 28 4.05 -20.33 -15.40
N VAL A 29 4.84 -19.63 -16.18
CA VAL A 29 5.92 -18.78 -15.69
C VAL A 29 5.31 -17.84 -14.66
N LYS A 30 5.78 -17.90 -13.41
CA LYS A 30 5.30 -17.04 -12.34
C LYS A 30 5.60 -15.58 -12.73
N PRO A 31 4.60 -14.67 -12.74
CA PRO A 31 4.82 -13.27 -13.11
C PRO A 31 5.81 -12.61 -12.15
N GLY A 32 6.56 -11.64 -12.65
CA GLY A 32 7.42 -10.81 -11.82
C GLY A 32 6.61 -10.07 -10.74
N LYS A 33 7.24 -9.69 -9.64
CA LYS A 33 6.58 -8.97 -8.54
C LYS A 33 5.88 -7.70 -9.02
N ARG A 34 6.50 -6.95 -9.92
CA ARG A 34 5.92 -5.74 -10.53
C ARG A 34 4.64 -6.04 -11.28
N ASP A 35 4.68 -7.01 -12.20
CA ASP A 35 3.53 -7.39 -13.02
C ASP A 35 2.40 -7.95 -12.17
N ALA A 36 2.73 -8.72 -11.14
CA ALA A 36 1.77 -9.26 -10.19
C ALA A 36 0.95 -8.17 -9.48
N LEU A 37 1.59 -7.08 -9.07
CA LEU A 37 0.90 -5.95 -8.42
C LEU A 37 0.13 -5.10 -9.43
N LEU A 38 0.70 -4.82 -10.59
CA LEU A 38 0.03 -4.02 -11.64
C LEU A 38 -1.23 -4.72 -12.15
N SER A 39 -1.21 -6.07 -12.27
CA SER A 39 -2.39 -6.84 -12.67
C SER A 39 -3.59 -6.69 -11.70
N LEU A 40 -3.34 -6.41 -10.41
CA LEU A 40 -4.41 -6.11 -9.46
C LEU A 40 -5.18 -4.83 -9.83
N ARG A 41 -4.51 -3.85 -10.44
CA ARG A 41 -5.11 -2.61 -10.92
C ARG A 41 -6.04 -2.85 -12.12
N GLU A 42 -5.64 -3.71 -13.05
CA GLU A 42 -6.27 -3.87 -14.35
C GLU A 42 -7.55 -4.74 -14.34
N GLY A 43 -7.89 -5.33 -13.19
CA GLY A 43 -9.10 -6.16 -13.08
C GLY A 43 -8.97 -7.55 -13.71
N GLY A 44 -7.78 -7.95 -14.10
CA GLY A 44 -7.49 -9.26 -14.65
C GLY A 44 -7.58 -10.41 -13.64
N PRO A 45 -7.32 -11.66 -14.08
CA PRO A 45 -7.50 -12.87 -13.25
C PRO A 45 -6.55 -12.99 -12.05
N GLY A 46 -5.75 -11.96 -11.80
CA GLY A 46 -4.77 -11.94 -10.71
C GLY A 46 -3.49 -12.74 -11.02
N PRO A 47 -2.46 -12.58 -10.19
CA PRO A 47 -1.09 -13.05 -10.48
C PRO A 47 -0.86 -14.52 -10.16
N GLY A 48 -1.77 -15.43 -10.19
CA GLY A 48 -1.54 -16.88 -9.93
C GLY A 48 -1.01 -17.22 -8.52
N TYR A 49 -0.71 -16.23 -7.69
CA TYR A 49 -0.38 -16.30 -6.26
C TYR A 49 -0.92 -15.04 -5.56
N VAL A 50 -0.95 -15.03 -4.24
CA VAL A 50 -1.39 -13.85 -3.48
C VAL A 50 -0.17 -13.02 -3.11
N PRO A 51 -0.02 -11.78 -3.63
CA PRO A 51 1.04 -10.88 -3.22
C PRO A 51 0.95 -10.57 -1.71
N ALA A 52 2.10 -10.29 -1.09
CA ALA A 52 2.17 -10.01 0.33
C ALA A 52 3.25 -8.97 0.67
N ALA A 53 2.96 -8.09 1.63
CA ALA A 53 3.93 -7.15 2.18
C ALA A 53 3.57 -6.72 3.60
N PHE A 54 4.58 -6.53 4.42
CA PHE A 54 4.47 -6.06 5.80
C PHE A 54 5.48 -4.95 6.04
N PHE A 55 5.17 -4.03 6.95
CA PHE A 55 5.99 -2.85 7.19
C PHE A 55 6.21 -2.63 8.68
N LEU A 56 7.39 -2.13 9.01
CA LEU A 56 7.76 -1.72 10.35
C LEU A 56 8.66 -0.47 10.28
N HIS A 57 8.76 0.27 11.38
CA HIS A 57 9.79 1.28 11.53
C HIS A 57 11.06 0.62 12.02
N PHE A 58 12.19 0.95 11.38
CA PHE A 58 13.50 0.48 11.82
C PHE A 58 14.00 1.32 13.01
N ASP A 59 15.10 0.87 13.61
CA ASP A 59 15.83 1.64 14.59
C ASP A 59 16.25 3.02 14.04
N GLU A 60 16.48 3.98 14.93
CA GLU A 60 16.73 5.38 14.56
C GLU A 60 17.92 5.53 13.59
N GLY A 61 18.98 4.75 13.79
CA GLY A 61 20.18 4.78 12.94
C GLY A 61 19.94 4.26 11.51
N SER A 62 18.81 3.58 11.26
CA SER A 62 18.46 2.95 9.98
C SER A 62 17.29 3.63 9.26
N ARG A 63 16.86 4.84 9.67
CA ARG A 63 15.65 5.49 9.15
C ARG A 63 15.87 6.35 7.91
N LEU A 64 17.06 6.92 7.74
CA LEU A 64 17.33 7.93 6.72
C LEU A 64 18.61 7.64 5.93
N GLY A 65 18.74 8.22 4.75
CA GLY A 65 19.93 8.17 3.91
C GLY A 65 20.36 6.74 3.52
N PRO A 66 21.67 6.51 3.33
CA PRO A 66 22.20 5.20 2.92
C PRO A 66 21.91 4.06 3.89
N ALA A 67 21.81 4.33 5.19
CA ALA A 67 21.49 3.33 6.19
C ALA A 67 20.06 2.79 6.01
N ALA A 68 19.11 3.67 5.70
CA ALA A 68 17.74 3.27 5.35
C ALA A 68 17.71 2.42 4.08
N VAL A 69 18.49 2.78 3.05
CA VAL A 69 18.59 1.96 1.81
C VAL A 69 19.02 0.54 2.15
N LYS A 70 20.13 0.41 2.88
CA LYS A 70 20.65 -0.90 3.28
C LYS A 70 19.62 -1.71 4.06
N LYS A 71 18.97 -1.09 5.05
CA LYS A 71 18.03 -1.79 5.94
C LYS A 71 16.73 -2.21 5.25
N HIS A 72 16.17 -1.34 4.39
CA HIS A 72 14.99 -1.68 3.59
C HIS A 72 15.27 -2.82 2.59
N LEU A 73 16.45 -2.82 1.94
CA LEU A 73 16.84 -3.89 1.00
C LEU A 73 17.05 -5.21 1.73
N GLU A 74 17.71 -5.19 2.88
CA GLU A 74 17.89 -6.36 3.72
C GLU A 74 16.52 -6.96 4.10
N PHE A 75 15.63 -6.14 4.62
CA PHE A 75 14.28 -6.55 5.01
C PHE A 75 13.45 -7.06 3.82
N PHE A 76 13.44 -6.35 2.72
CA PHE A 76 12.75 -6.73 1.49
C PHE A 76 13.20 -8.10 0.97
N ARG A 77 14.51 -8.30 0.86
CA ARG A 77 15.07 -9.55 0.33
C ARG A 77 14.95 -10.71 1.29
N PHE A 78 15.14 -10.47 2.59
CA PHE A 78 14.97 -11.49 3.60
C PHE A 78 13.54 -12.00 3.70
N THR A 79 12.57 -11.10 3.71
CA THR A 79 11.16 -11.46 3.85
C THR A 79 10.51 -11.97 2.56
N GLY A 80 11.04 -11.56 1.41
CA GLY A 80 10.52 -11.94 0.09
C GLY A 80 9.26 -11.17 -0.34
N MET A 81 8.90 -10.07 0.36
CA MET A 81 7.72 -9.26 0.04
C MET A 81 7.67 -8.79 -1.41
N ASP A 82 6.49 -8.41 -1.90
CA ASP A 82 6.26 -8.15 -3.32
C ASP A 82 6.54 -6.71 -3.75
N PHE A 83 6.68 -5.77 -2.83
CA PHE A 83 7.09 -4.40 -3.13
C PHE A 83 7.90 -3.79 -1.98
N VAL A 84 8.71 -2.81 -2.31
CA VAL A 84 9.44 -2.01 -1.32
C VAL A 84 8.57 -0.84 -0.90
N LYS A 85 8.32 -0.71 0.40
CA LYS A 85 7.66 0.48 0.96
C LYS A 85 8.65 1.27 1.78
N VAL A 86 9.00 2.45 1.30
CA VAL A 86 9.87 3.39 2.00
C VAL A 86 9.06 4.09 3.10
N GLN A 87 9.47 3.94 4.36
CA GLN A 87 8.79 4.61 5.46
C GLN A 87 9.02 6.14 5.41
N TYR A 88 8.01 6.91 5.85
CA TYR A 88 8.15 8.34 6.02
C TYR A 88 8.72 8.65 7.39
N GLU A 89 10.00 8.99 7.43
CA GLU A 89 10.74 9.19 8.69
C GLU A 89 11.15 10.67 8.91
N ARG A 90 10.98 11.50 7.89
CA ARG A 90 11.28 12.93 7.97
C ARG A 90 10.06 13.73 8.39
N THR A 91 9.62 13.55 9.65
CA THR A 91 8.49 14.28 10.22
C THR A 91 8.82 15.76 10.39
N PHE A 92 7.79 16.62 10.28
CA PHE A 92 7.97 18.06 10.51
C PHE A 92 8.36 18.34 11.97
N PRO A 93 9.29 19.26 12.20
CA PRO A 93 9.76 19.56 13.55
C PRO A 93 8.67 20.23 14.39
N PRO A 94 8.74 20.10 15.74
CA PRO A 94 7.84 20.78 16.65
C PRO A 94 7.81 22.31 16.44
N ARG A 95 6.60 22.89 16.56
CA ARG A 95 6.34 24.33 16.40
C ARG A 95 5.69 24.90 17.67
N PRO A 96 6.45 25.05 18.76
CA PRO A 96 5.90 25.45 20.07
C PRO A 96 5.32 26.88 20.08
N GLU A 97 5.62 27.69 19.07
CA GLU A 97 5.05 29.03 18.90
C GLU A 97 3.60 29.00 18.39
N ILE A 98 3.12 27.90 17.82
CA ILE A 98 1.72 27.73 17.38
C ILE A 98 0.88 27.32 18.59
N ARG A 99 0.35 28.31 19.33
CA ARG A 99 -0.38 28.10 20.57
C ARG A 99 -1.89 28.34 20.45
N ARG A 100 -2.32 29.01 19.39
CA ARG A 100 -3.73 29.36 19.11
C ARG A 100 -3.98 29.32 17.60
N PRO A 101 -5.24 29.26 17.15
CA PRO A 101 -5.57 29.11 15.71
C PRO A 101 -4.88 30.14 14.79
N GLY A 102 -4.87 31.42 15.20
CA GLY A 102 -4.26 32.48 14.38
C GLY A 102 -2.74 32.39 14.20
N ASP A 103 -2.04 31.55 14.97
CA ASP A 103 -0.59 31.37 14.85
C ASP A 103 -0.21 30.43 13.68
N TRP A 104 -1.16 29.65 13.15
CA TRP A 104 -0.92 28.74 12.02
C TRP A 104 -0.42 29.44 10.75
N LYS A 105 -0.65 30.75 10.62
CA LYS A 105 -0.06 31.57 9.54
C LYS A 105 1.47 31.57 9.54
N ALA A 106 2.12 31.21 10.65
CA ALA A 106 3.58 31.10 10.79
C ALA A 106 4.12 29.71 10.38
N MET A 107 3.27 28.76 10.00
CA MET A 107 3.71 27.45 9.50
C MET A 107 4.58 27.61 8.26
N PRO A 108 5.85 27.15 8.27
CA PRO A 108 6.72 27.30 7.12
C PRO A 108 6.37 26.31 6.03
N ARG A 109 6.72 26.64 4.79
CA ARG A 109 6.86 25.69 3.70
C ARG A 109 8.23 25.04 3.81
N TYR A 110 8.27 23.72 3.89
CA TYR A 110 9.53 22.98 3.86
C TYR A 110 9.93 22.71 2.42
N THR A 111 11.19 23.05 2.11
CA THR A 111 11.80 22.85 0.78
C THR A 111 12.38 21.43 0.66
N LEU A 112 12.91 21.10 -0.53
CA LEU A 112 13.57 19.82 -0.78
C LEU A 112 14.80 19.59 0.11
N ASP A 113 15.48 20.64 0.56
CA ASP A 113 16.59 20.55 1.49
C ASP A 113 16.18 19.89 2.82
N PHE A 114 14.98 20.20 3.29
CA PHE A 114 14.42 19.54 4.47
C PHE A 114 14.25 18.03 4.26
N TYR A 115 13.81 17.62 3.06
CA TYR A 115 13.56 16.21 2.74
C TYR A 115 14.80 15.46 2.24
N LYS A 116 15.94 16.14 2.05
CA LYS A 116 17.13 15.54 1.44
C LYS A 116 17.49 14.15 1.99
N PRO A 117 17.57 13.91 3.33
CA PRO A 117 17.91 12.57 3.84
C PRO A 117 16.86 11.49 3.52
N GLN A 118 15.59 11.88 3.41
CA GLN A 118 14.51 10.98 3.00
C GLN A 118 14.59 10.69 1.49
N LEU A 119 14.85 11.71 0.68
CA LEU A 119 14.99 11.59 -0.78
C LEU A 119 16.21 10.74 -1.17
N GLU A 120 17.33 10.85 -0.44
CA GLU A 120 18.49 9.96 -0.60
C GLU A 120 18.13 8.49 -0.40
N ALA A 121 17.30 8.18 0.61
CA ALA A 121 16.81 6.83 0.82
C ALA A 121 15.90 6.36 -0.32
N VAL A 122 14.99 7.23 -0.80
CA VAL A 122 14.10 6.95 -1.93
C VAL A 122 14.91 6.65 -3.19
N GLU A 123 15.84 7.53 -3.56
CA GLU A 123 16.70 7.38 -4.74
C GLU A 123 17.49 6.08 -4.71
N GLY A 124 18.12 5.78 -3.58
CA GLY A 124 18.91 4.56 -3.42
C GLY A 124 18.05 3.30 -3.56
N LEU A 125 16.83 3.30 -3.03
CA LEU A 125 15.91 2.15 -3.15
C LEU A 125 15.34 1.98 -4.55
N VAL A 126 15.01 3.07 -5.25
CA VAL A 126 14.60 3.03 -6.66
C VAL A 126 15.72 2.43 -7.52
N LYS A 127 16.95 2.90 -7.35
CA LYS A 127 18.13 2.37 -8.09
C LYS A 127 18.38 0.89 -7.80
N ALA A 128 18.24 0.47 -6.55
CA ALA A 128 18.62 -0.87 -6.12
C ALA A 128 17.54 -1.95 -6.32
N ALA A 129 16.26 -1.59 -6.26
CA ALA A 129 15.13 -2.54 -6.27
C ALA A 129 14.06 -2.24 -7.33
N GLY A 130 14.05 -1.07 -7.96
CA GLY A 130 13.00 -0.67 -8.90
C GLY A 130 12.86 -1.57 -10.13
N HIS A 131 13.89 -2.32 -10.51
CA HIS A 131 13.84 -3.30 -11.60
C HIS A 131 13.18 -4.63 -11.19
N GLU A 132 13.18 -4.99 -9.90
CA GLU A 132 12.65 -6.26 -9.39
C GLU A 132 11.28 -6.14 -8.71
N ALA A 133 10.95 -4.96 -8.16
CA ALA A 133 9.70 -4.71 -7.44
C ALA A 133 9.24 -3.27 -7.58
N LEU A 134 7.96 -2.99 -7.32
CA LEU A 134 7.48 -1.62 -7.19
C LEU A 134 8.10 -0.96 -5.95
N VAL A 135 8.48 0.31 -6.07
CA VAL A 135 8.96 1.13 -4.94
C VAL A 135 7.88 2.16 -4.63
N LEU A 136 7.25 1.99 -3.47
CA LEU A 136 6.21 2.89 -2.95
C LEU A 136 6.77 3.70 -1.78
N VAL A 137 6.42 4.98 -1.72
CA VAL A 137 6.80 5.85 -0.60
C VAL A 137 5.60 6.09 0.30
N THR A 138 5.77 5.96 1.61
CA THR A 138 4.73 6.37 2.56
C THR A 138 4.53 7.87 2.45
N LEU A 139 3.27 8.27 2.29
CA LEU A 139 2.85 9.66 2.29
C LEU A 139 1.85 9.87 3.42
N TYR A 140 2.23 10.63 4.42
CA TYR A 140 1.28 11.05 5.46
C TYR A 140 0.44 12.22 4.99
N SER A 141 -0.82 12.24 5.42
CA SER A 141 -1.74 13.33 5.10
C SER A 141 -1.30 14.66 5.71
N PRO A 142 -1.75 15.80 5.16
CA PRO A 142 -1.44 17.11 5.75
C PRO A 142 -1.91 17.23 7.21
N PHE A 143 -3.04 16.62 7.56
CA PHE A 143 -3.51 16.57 8.94
C PHE A 143 -2.53 15.82 9.86
N MET A 144 -2.03 14.65 9.43
CA MET A 144 -1.03 13.90 10.20
C MET A 144 0.26 14.71 10.38
N CYS A 145 0.78 15.30 9.29
CA CYS A 145 2.00 16.10 9.31
C CYS A 145 1.85 17.36 10.18
N ALA A 146 0.71 18.04 10.10
CA ALA A 146 0.40 19.17 10.98
C ALA A 146 0.32 18.73 12.46
N GLY A 147 -0.27 17.57 12.72
CA GLY A 147 -0.32 16.97 14.06
C GLY A 147 1.05 16.68 14.66
N HIS A 148 2.06 16.31 13.83
CA HIS A 148 3.43 16.11 14.31
C HIS A 148 4.07 17.41 14.82
N THR A 149 3.64 18.58 14.35
CA THR A 149 4.26 19.87 14.70
C THR A 149 3.78 20.44 16.04
N VAL A 150 2.52 20.23 16.40
CA VAL A 150 1.91 20.82 17.60
C VAL A 150 1.32 19.79 18.56
N GLY A 151 1.30 18.52 18.15
CA GLY A 151 0.52 17.47 18.78
C GLY A 151 -0.92 17.44 18.24
N ARG A 152 -1.39 16.22 17.91
CA ARG A 152 -2.73 16.01 17.33
C ARG A 152 -3.87 16.63 18.16
N PRO A 153 -3.90 16.48 19.52
CA PRO A 153 -4.97 17.07 20.32
C PRO A 153 -5.06 18.59 20.18
N LEU A 154 -3.91 19.29 20.09
CA LEU A 154 -3.89 20.74 19.92
C LEU A 154 -4.34 21.17 18.53
N LEU A 155 -3.94 20.42 17.48
CA LEU A 155 -4.43 20.66 16.12
C LEU A 155 -5.95 20.53 16.04
N VAL A 156 -6.52 19.46 16.61
CA VAL A 156 -7.97 19.23 16.65
C VAL A 156 -8.67 20.38 17.38
N LYS A 157 -8.18 20.76 18.57
CA LYS A 157 -8.70 21.90 19.34
C LYS A 157 -8.69 23.18 18.50
N HIS A 158 -7.59 23.50 17.82
CA HIS A 158 -7.50 24.70 17.00
C HIS A 158 -8.47 24.69 15.81
N ILE A 159 -8.69 23.53 15.19
CA ILE A 159 -9.67 23.39 14.10
C ILE A 159 -11.10 23.59 14.65
N GLU A 160 -11.41 23.08 15.84
CA GLU A 160 -12.73 23.25 16.48
C GLU A 160 -12.98 24.69 16.92
N GLU A 161 -11.95 25.42 17.39
CA GLU A 161 -12.04 26.81 17.85
C GLU A 161 -12.16 27.80 16.67
N ASP A 162 -11.28 27.69 15.66
CA ASP A 162 -11.26 28.51 14.45
C ASP A 162 -10.51 27.80 13.33
N GLY A 163 -11.20 26.91 12.65
CA GLY A 163 -10.61 26.14 11.54
C GLY A 163 -10.22 27.00 10.32
N GLU A 164 -10.86 28.16 10.12
CA GLU A 164 -10.46 29.09 9.05
C GLU A 164 -9.08 29.67 9.30
N ALA A 165 -8.75 30.01 10.53
CA ALA A 165 -7.41 30.49 10.89
C ALA A 165 -6.33 29.41 10.72
N VAL A 166 -6.68 28.11 10.87
CA VAL A 166 -5.76 26.99 10.69
C VAL A 166 -5.46 26.70 9.20
N ARG A 167 -6.33 27.07 8.26
CA ARG A 167 -6.20 26.79 6.83
C ARG A 167 -4.83 27.14 6.26
N LYS A 168 -4.30 28.33 6.58
CA LYS A 168 -3.00 28.78 6.06
C LYS A 168 -1.85 27.85 6.43
N GLY A 169 -1.91 27.26 7.62
CA GLY A 169 -0.94 26.28 8.06
C GLY A 169 -1.09 24.94 7.31
N LEU A 170 -2.33 24.46 7.14
CA LEU A 170 -2.61 23.24 6.36
C LEU A 170 -2.23 23.39 4.89
N GLU A 171 -2.43 24.58 4.30
CA GLU A 171 -1.97 24.90 2.94
C GLU A 171 -0.43 24.81 2.84
N ALA A 172 0.31 25.43 3.78
CA ALA A 172 1.77 25.39 3.81
C ALA A 172 2.32 23.95 3.97
N VAL A 173 1.68 23.14 4.82
CA VAL A 173 2.00 21.71 4.96
C VAL A 173 1.73 20.95 3.66
N THR A 174 0.57 21.18 3.03
CA THR A 174 0.18 20.52 1.78
C THR A 174 1.16 20.84 0.64
N GLU A 175 1.52 22.10 0.48
CA GLU A 175 2.48 22.53 -0.54
C GLU A 175 3.89 21.95 -0.32
N SER A 176 4.30 21.81 0.95
CA SER A 176 5.55 21.14 1.30
C SER A 176 5.54 19.67 0.85
N LEU A 177 4.43 18.97 1.09
CA LEU A 177 4.25 17.57 0.69
C LEU A 177 4.11 17.42 -0.83
N GLN A 178 3.50 18.39 -1.53
CA GLN A 178 3.46 18.39 -3.01
C GLN A 178 4.87 18.50 -3.60
N GLY A 179 5.74 19.35 -3.02
CA GLY A 179 7.15 19.41 -3.40
C GLY A 179 7.85 18.06 -3.24
N PHE A 180 7.65 17.39 -2.11
CA PHE A 180 8.17 16.06 -1.84
C PHE A 180 7.65 15.00 -2.82
N ILE A 181 6.35 14.98 -3.10
CA ILE A 181 5.72 14.07 -4.09
C ILE A 181 6.38 14.21 -5.45
N ARG A 182 6.52 15.45 -5.95
CA ARG A 182 7.09 15.70 -7.27
C ARG A 182 8.52 15.22 -7.37
N GLU A 183 9.33 15.45 -6.33
CA GLU A 183 10.70 14.97 -6.32
C GLU A 183 10.79 13.45 -6.21
N CYS A 184 10.00 12.79 -5.38
CA CYS A 184 9.93 11.32 -5.37
C CYS A 184 9.61 10.75 -6.76
N ARG A 185 8.69 11.39 -7.51
CA ARG A 185 8.37 10.99 -8.88
C ARG A 185 9.54 11.21 -9.85
N ASN A 186 10.25 12.33 -9.74
CA ASN A 186 11.45 12.60 -10.54
C ASN A 186 12.54 11.54 -10.29
N LEU A 187 12.63 11.02 -9.06
CA LEU A 187 13.52 9.92 -8.68
C LEU A 187 13.07 8.54 -9.19
N GLY A 188 11.84 8.43 -9.73
CA GLY A 188 11.34 7.22 -10.37
C GLY A 188 10.57 6.27 -9.46
N VAL A 189 9.93 6.74 -8.38
CA VAL A 189 9.03 5.90 -7.57
C VAL A 189 7.81 5.47 -8.39
N ASP A 190 7.33 4.26 -8.16
CA ASP A 190 6.13 3.73 -8.83
C ASP A 190 4.84 4.30 -8.25
N GLY A 191 4.87 4.77 -6.99
CA GLY A 191 3.73 5.39 -6.33
C GLY A 191 3.87 5.56 -4.84
N PHE A 192 2.72 5.67 -4.18
CA PHE A 192 2.65 6.00 -2.76
C PHE A 192 1.74 5.06 -1.98
N TYR A 193 2.12 4.83 -0.72
CA TYR A 193 1.25 4.32 0.32
C TYR A 193 0.73 5.52 1.10
N ALA A 194 -0.43 6.05 0.65
CA ALA A 194 -0.98 7.32 1.10
C ALA A 194 -1.88 7.12 2.32
N SER A 195 -1.43 7.58 3.48
CA SER A 195 -2.12 7.43 4.75
C SER A 195 -2.97 8.65 5.08
N THR A 196 -4.20 8.42 5.55
CA THR A 196 -5.09 9.45 6.08
C THR A 196 -5.52 9.12 7.51
N GLN A 197 -5.75 10.14 8.32
CA GLN A 197 -6.29 10.13 9.68
C GLN A 197 -7.19 11.35 9.88
N GLY A 198 -7.85 11.43 11.03
CA GLY A 198 -8.69 12.56 11.42
C GLY A 198 -10.18 12.28 11.34
N GLY A 199 -10.60 11.20 10.67
CA GLY A 199 -11.99 10.75 10.59
C GLY A 199 -12.35 9.67 11.61
N GLU A 200 -11.46 9.30 12.53
CA GLU A 200 -11.72 8.30 13.58
C GLU A 200 -12.78 8.83 14.56
N ARG A 201 -13.54 7.90 15.13
CA ARG A 201 -14.61 8.24 16.06
C ARG A 201 -14.09 9.10 17.21
N GLY A 202 -14.72 10.27 17.40
CA GLY A 202 -14.41 11.18 18.51
C GLY A 202 -13.19 12.06 18.27
N THR A 203 -12.57 12.06 17.09
CA THR A 203 -11.52 13.02 16.73
C THR A 203 -12.06 14.45 16.82
N PHE A 204 -13.16 14.72 16.14
CA PHE A 204 -13.87 16.00 16.21
C PHE A 204 -15.22 15.83 16.93
N ARG A 205 -15.64 16.83 17.70
CA ARG A 205 -16.99 16.89 18.30
C ARG A 205 -18.06 16.99 17.20
N ASP A 206 -17.78 17.82 16.20
CA ASP A 206 -18.55 17.90 14.96
C ASP A 206 -17.80 17.16 13.82
N SER A 207 -18.30 16.00 13.44
CA SER A 207 -17.69 15.16 12.39
C SER A 207 -17.63 15.84 11.01
N SER A 208 -18.43 16.90 10.77
CA SER A 208 -18.38 17.66 9.52
C SER A 208 -17.05 18.40 9.34
N LEU A 209 -16.31 18.67 10.42
CA LEU A 209 -15.00 19.32 10.39
C LEU A 209 -13.94 18.48 9.67
N PHE A 210 -14.05 17.14 9.70
CA PHE A 210 -13.22 16.27 8.90
C PHE A 210 -13.38 16.58 7.40
N GLY A 211 -14.63 16.63 6.92
CA GLY A 211 -14.93 16.97 5.52
C GLY A 211 -14.47 18.38 5.13
N LYS A 212 -14.48 19.32 6.07
CA LYS A 212 -14.15 20.73 5.81
C LYS A 212 -12.64 21.03 5.89
N TYR A 213 -11.90 20.41 6.84
CA TYR A 213 -10.53 20.79 7.16
C TYR A 213 -9.49 19.67 6.99
N VAL A 214 -9.91 18.43 6.69
CA VAL A 214 -8.97 17.33 6.41
C VAL A 214 -9.09 16.86 4.95
N THR A 215 -10.30 16.45 4.55
CA THR A 215 -10.57 15.89 3.22
C THR A 215 -10.03 16.73 2.04
N PRO A 216 -10.17 18.07 1.97
CA PRO A 216 -9.70 18.83 0.82
C PRO A 216 -8.18 18.76 0.62
N TYR A 217 -7.43 18.75 1.70
CA TYR A 217 -5.96 18.68 1.68
C TYR A 217 -5.48 17.28 1.33
N ASP A 218 -6.09 16.24 1.90
CA ASP A 218 -5.82 14.84 1.54
C ASP A 218 -6.05 14.60 0.05
N LEU A 219 -7.23 15.01 -0.44
CA LEU A 219 -7.60 14.84 -1.85
C LEU A 219 -6.70 15.65 -2.80
N SER A 220 -6.18 16.79 -2.37
CA SER A 220 -5.22 17.56 -3.17
C SER A 220 -3.97 16.74 -3.49
N LEU A 221 -3.40 16.04 -2.49
CA LEU A 221 -2.23 15.19 -2.66
C LEU A 221 -2.58 13.88 -3.38
N MET A 222 -3.64 13.21 -2.94
CA MET A 222 -3.98 11.88 -3.44
C MET A 222 -4.43 11.90 -4.89
N ARG A 223 -5.10 12.96 -5.35
CA ARG A 223 -5.43 13.13 -6.77
C ARG A 223 -4.20 13.44 -7.63
N GLU A 224 -3.19 14.13 -7.08
CA GLU A 224 -1.93 14.36 -7.80
C GLU A 224 -1.21 13.03 -8.04
N ILE A 225 -1.04 12.21 -7.00
CA ILE A 225 -0.38 10.91 -7.15
C ILE A 225 -1.18 9.92 -8.00
N ASP A 226 -2.51 9.93 -7.93
CA ASP A 226 -3.37 9.04 -8.70
C ASP A 226 -3.25 9.26 -10.21
N ARG A 227 -3.14 10.53 -10.62
CA ARG A 227 -2.97 10.89 -12.04
C ARG A 227 -1.56 10.61 -12.57
N THR A 228 -0.58 10.45 -11.72
CA THR A 228 0.83 10.56 -12.11
C THR A 228 1.69 9.37 -11.74
N CYS A 229 1.16 8.42 -10.97
CA CYS A 229 1.86 7.23 -10.50
C CYS A 229 1.21 5.95 -11.02
N ALA A 230 2.03 4.91 -11.21
CA ALA A 230 1.57 3.62 -11.71
C ALA A 230 0.73 2.85 -10.70
N PHE A 231 1.05 2.96 -9.39
CA PHE A 231 0.40 2.15 -8.36
C PHE A 231 0.36 2.87 -7.01
N ASN A 232 -0.83 3.13 -6.48
CA ASN A 232 -1.01 3.78 -5.19
C ASN A 232 -1.91 2.93 -4.28
N ILE A 233 -1.60 2.93 -2.98
CA ILE A 233 -2.41 2.30 -1.94
C ILE A 233 -2.98 3.41 -1.06
N LEU A 234 -4.30 3.47 -0.94
CA LEU A 234 -4.98 4.28 0.07
C LEU A 234 -4.90 3.55 1.41
N HIS A 235 -4.32 4.15 2.42
CA HIS A 235 -4.34 3.62 3.79
C HIS A 235 -5.22 4.48 4.70
N VAL A 236 -6.36 3.93 5.11
CA VAL A 236 -7.22 4.53 6.14
C VAL A 236 -6.68 4.05 7.49
N CYS A 237 -5.85 4.89 8.11
CA CYS A 237 -5.03 4.52 9.26
C CYS A 237 -5.79 4.67 10.57
N ASP A 238 -6.00 3.58 11.30
CA ASP A 238 -6.66 3.50 12.61
C ASP A 238 -5.67 3.48 13.79
N TYR A 239 -4.46 4.00 13.58
CA TYR A 239 -3.39 3.92 14.60
C TYR A 239 -3.79 4.58 15.91
N GLU A 240 -4.48 5.71 15.85
CA GLU A 240 -4.91 6.49 17.03
C GLU A 240 -6.20 5.94 17.65
N ALA A 241 -7.19 5.63 16.80
CA ALA A 241 -8.49 5.12 17.24
C ALA A 241 -9.23 4.46 16.07
N PRO A 242 -10.19 3.55 16.34
CA PRO A 242 -10.99 2.94 15.29
C PRO A 242 -12.00 3.91 14.67
N TYR A 243 -12.34 3.68 13.43
CA TYR A 243 -13.41 4.41 12.72
C TYR A 243 -14.79 3.88 13.10
N ALA A 244 -15.79 4.74 13.05
CA ALA A 244 -17.19 4.32 13.15
C ALA A 244 -17.74 3.87 11.79
N ASP A 245 -17.25 4.49 10.71
CA ASP A 245 -17.67 4.26 9.34
C ASP A 245 -16.51 4.56 8.37
N LEU A 246 -16.54 3.92 7.21
CA LEU A 246 -15.57 4.11 6.13
C LEU A 246 -16.15 4.93 4.95
N ALA A 247 -17.43 5.34 5.02
CA ALA A 247 -18.10 6.10 3.96
C ALA A 247 -17.35 7.37 3.55
N PRO A 248 -16.73 8.15 4.46
CA PRO A 248 -15.96 9.35 4.09
C PRO A 248 -14.78 9.08 3.13
N PHE A 249 -14.28 7.83 3.10
CA PHE A 249 -13.09 7.46 2.33
C PHE A 249 -13.40 6.73 1.01
N LEU A 250 -14.66 6.40 0.72
CA LEU A 250 -15.03 5.65 -0.50
C LEU A 250 -14.64 6.41 -1.78
N GLY A 251 -14.71 7.74 -1.76
CA GLY A 251 -14.30 8.61 -2.87
C GLY A 251 -12.81 8.99 -2.90
N TYR A 252 -11.99 8.51 -1.96
CA TYR A 252 -10.54 8.77 -1.96
C TYR A 252 -9.87 7.92 -3.04
N PRO A 253 -8.94 8.50 -3.84
CA PRO A 253 -8.25 7.73 -4.87
C PRO A 253 -7.26 6.72 -4.29
N GLY A 254 -6.87 5.76 -5.13
CA GLY A 254 -5.93 4.68 -4.83
C GLY A 254 -6.35 3.39 -5.54
N HIS A 255 -5.39 2.63 -6.04
CA HIS A 255 -5.65 1.37 -6.78
C HIS A 255 -5.99 0.21 -5.84
N VAL A 256 -5.49 0.26 -4.61
CA VAL A 256 -5.70 -0.73 -3.54
C VAL A 256 -6.08 0.04 -2.28
N VAL A 257 -6.90 -0.55 -1.41
CA VAL A 257 -7.23 0.02 -0.10
C VAL A 257 -6.66 -0.85 1.01
N SER A 258 -5.98 -0.22 1.95
CA SER A 258 -5.52 -0.82 3.20
C SER A 258 -6.21 -0.14 4.36
N CYS A 259 -7.00 -0.88 5.11
CA CYS A 259 -7.69 -0.39 6.31
C CYS A 259 -7.98 -1.55 7.26
N SER A 260 -8.23 -1.22 8.53
CA SER A 260 -8.72 -2.19 9.50
C SER A 260 -10.16 -2.60 9.18
N PRO A 261 -10.49 -3.91 9.25
CA PRO A 261 -11.87 -4.37 9.17
C PRO A 261 -12.66 -4.06 10.45
N ARG A 262 -11.98 -3.72 11.54
CA ARG A 262 -12.61 -3.46 12.86
C ARG A 262 -13.05 -2.01 12.96
N LEU A 263 -14.35 -1.83 13.11
CA LEU A 263 -15.00 -0.55 13.34
C LEU A 263 -15.57 -0.50 14.75
N THR A 264 -15.88 0.69 15.26
CA THR A 264 -16.57 0.81 16.56
C THR A 264 -18.00 0.25 16.52
N THR A 265 -18.56 0.03 15.33
CA THR A 265 -19.90 -0.51 15.08
C THR A 265 -19.91 -2.01 14.79
N GLY A 266 -18.75 -2.66 14.77
CA GLY A 266 -18.58 -4.09 14.46
C GLY A 266 -17.43 -4.36 13.51
N GLU A 267 -17.31 -5.61 13.05
CA GLU A 267 -16.25 -6.03 12.15
C GLU A 267 -16.82 -6.32 10.75
N LEU A 268 -16.14 -5.85 9.72
CA LEU A 268 -16.44 -6.15 8.33
C LEU A 268 -15.57 -7.31 7.84
N SER A 269 -16.10 -8.15 6.96
CA SER A 269 -15.24 -9.10 6.26
C SER A 269 -14.36 -8.37 5.22
N LEU A 270 -13.22 -8.99 4.86
CA LEU A 270 -12.37 -8.46 3.79
C LEU A 270 -13.12 -8.36 2.44
N ARG A 271 -14.09 -9.25 2.20
CA ARG A 271 -14.97 -9.22 1.03
C ARG A 271 -15.95 -8.05 1.07
N ASP A 272 -16.45 -7.70 2.28
CA ASP A 272 -17.30 -6.51 2.45
C ASP A 272 -16.53 -5.24 2.19
N LEU A 273 -15.28 -5.14 2.67
CA LEU A 273 -14.39 -4.03 2.37
C LEU A 273 -14.16 -3.90 0.86
N ALA A 274 -13.83 -5.00 0.17
CA ALA A 274 -13.61 -4.99 -1.28
C ALA A 274 -14.86 -4.53 -2.05
N ARG A 275 -16.05 -4.98 -1.63
CA ARG A 275 -17.32 -4.54 -2.23
C ARG A 275 -17.62 -3.07 -1.99
N ARG A 276 -17.39 -2.57 -0.75
CA ARG A 276 -17.67 -1.17 -0.40
C ARG A 276 -16.75 -0.19 -1.14
N PHE A 277 -15.48 -0.53 -1.28
CA PHE A 277 -14.52 0.30 -1.98
C PHE A 277 -14.47 0.03 -3.49
N GLU A 278 -15.06 -1.07 -3.97
CA GLU A 278 -14.97 -1.55 -5.37
C GLU A 278 -13.52 -1.71 -5.84
N ARG A 279 -12.62 -2.03 -4.94
CA ARG A 279 -11.16 -2.08 -5.13
C ARG A 279 -10.53 -3.29 -4.43
N PRO A 280 -9.35 -3.73 -4.90
CA PRO A 280 -8.52 -4.70 -4.17
C PRO A 280 -8.24 -4.22 -2.74
N ILE A 281 -8.14 -5.16 -1.81
CA ILE A 281 -7.83 -4.88 -0.41
C ILE A 281 -6.45 -5.40 -0.07
N MET A 282 -5.73 -4.65 0.75
CA MET A 282 -4.51 -5.07 1.42
C MET A 282 -4.74 -5.11 2.93
N GLY A 283 -4.34 -6.21 3.58
CA GLY A 283 -4.46 -6.35 5.03
C GLY A 283 -4.70 -7.79 5.48
N GLY A 284 -5.56 -7.96 6.46
CA GLY A 284 -6.09 -9.24 6.97
C GLY A 284 -5.47 -9.70 8.28
N LEU A 285 -4.21 -9.42 8.58
CA LEU A 285 -3.61 -9.72 9.88
C LEU A 285 -3.65 -8.50 10.82
N ASP A 286 -3.93 -8.75 12.08
CA ASP A 286 -3.84 -7.74 13.13
C ASP A 286 -2.36 -7.43 13.41
N ARG A 287 -1.93 -6.18 13.24
CA ARG A 287 -0.54 -5.74 13.51
C ARG A 287 -0.04 -6.05 14.91
N LYS A 288 -0.94 -6.09 15.90
CA LYS A 288 -0.64 -6.39 17.30
C LYS A 288 -0.93 -7.85 17.65
N GLY A 289 -1.42 -8.64 16.69
CA GLY A 289 -1.72 -10.05 16.84
C GLY A 289 -0.51 -10.96 16.60
N VAL A 290 -0.79 -12.16 16.15
CA VAL A 290 0.23 -13.21 15.98
C VAL A 290 1.38 -12.83 15.05
N ILE A 291 1.19 -11.92 14.09
CA ILE A 291 2.27 -11.46 13.20
C ILE A 291 3.40 -10.78 13.97
N GLY A 292 3.10 -10.11 15.09
CA GLY A 292 4.11 -9.48 15.93
C GLY A 292 4.72 -10.41 16.98
N THR A 293 3.95 -11.38 17.51
CA THR A 293 4.32 -12.11 18.73
C THR A 293 4.24 -13.63 18.62
N GLY A 294 3.59 -14.16 17.57
CA GLY A 294 3.31 -15.59 17.44
C GLY A 294 4.50 -16.43 16.96
N SER A 295 4.38 -17.73 17.12
CA SER A 295 5.24 -18.72 16.49
C SER A 295 4.98 -18.78 14.96
N ASP A 296 5.92 -19.33 14.22
CA ASP A 296 5.79 -19.49 12.76
C ASP A 296 4.57 -20.34 12.38
N GLU A 297 4.21 -21.32 13.21
CA GLU A 297 3.03 -22.16 12.98
C GLU A 297 1.72 -21.40 13.22
N GLU A 298 1.65 -20.57 14.25
CA GLU A 298 0.49 -19.70 14.51
C GLU A 298 0.32 -18.67 13.41
N ILE A 299 1.43 -18.05 12.95
CA ILE A 299 1.43 -17.11 11.84
C ILE A 299 0.96 -17.78 10.55
N ARG A 300 1.43 -18.98 10.23
CA ARG A 300 0.99 -19.75 9.07
C ARG A 300 -0.51 -20.00 9.11
N ARG A 301 -1.03 -20.52 10.21
CA ARG A 301 -2.47 -20.81 10.38
C ARG A 301 -3.31 -19.54 10.24
N ALA A 302 -2.89 -18.44 10.84
CA ALA A 302 -3.59 -17.16 10.73
C ALA A 302 -3.57 -16.62 9.28
N ALA A 303 -2.42 -16.67 8.61
CA ALA A 303 -2.31 -16.28 7.20
C ALA A 303 -3.22 -17.13 6.30
N GLU A 304 -3.22 -18.45 6.46
CA GLU A 304 -4.12 -19.34 5.71
C GLU A 304 -5.61 -19.05 5.95
N ALA A 305 -5.99 -18.76 7.20
CA ALA A 305 -7.38 -18.40 7.52
C ALA A 305 -7.80 -17.11 6.80
N VAL A 306 -6.92 -16.08 6.82
CA VAL A 306 -7.13 -14.83 6.09
C VAL A 306 -7.24 -15.10 4.58
N LEU A 307 -6.33 -15.87 3.99
CA LEU A 307 -6.28 -16.16 2.57
C LEU A 307 -7.54 -16.88 2.06
N ARG A 308 -8.09 -17.81 2.85
CA ARG A 308 -9.37 -18.48 2.55
C ARG A 308 -10.57 -17.52 2.57
N ALA A 309 -10.56 -16.53 3.45
CA ALA A 309 -11.62 -15.53 3.58
C ALA A 309 -11.47 -14.33 2.63
N ALA A 310 -10.29 -14.12 2.07
CA ALA A 310 -9.96 -12.95 1.26
C ALA A 310 -10.73 -12.87 -0.06
N PRO A 311 -10.95 -11.66 -0.60
CA PRO A 311 -11.46 -11.46 -1.96
C PRO A 311 -10.43 -11.89 -3.00
N ASP A 312 -10.84 -12.01 -4.27
CA ASP A 312 -9.95 -12.50 -5.34
C ASP A 312 -8.75 -11.58 -5.60
N ARG A 313 -8.98 -10.30 -5.59
CA ARG A 313 -7.93 -9.28 -5.73
C ARG A 313 -7.51 -8.81 -4.33
N PHE A 314 -6.40 -9.36 -3.86
CA PHE A 314 -5.97 -9.20 -2.47
C PHE A 314 -4.46 -9.17 -2.34
N ILE A 315 -3.96 -8.38 -1.39
CA ILE A 315 -2.58 -8.38 -0.92
C ILE A 315 -2.59 -8.75 0.56
N LEU A 316 -1.91 -9.83 0.95
CA LEU A 316 -1.77 -10.15 2.37
C LEU A 316 -0.88 -9.13 3.06
N GLY A 317 -1.35 -8.57 4.15
CA GLY A 317 -0.62 -7.62 4.97
C GLY A 317 -1.20 -7.53 6.37
N ALA A 318 -0.71 -6.59 7.15
CA ALA A 318 -1.33 -6.19 8.40
C ALA A 318 -2.29 -5.00 8.18
N ASP A 319 -3.18 -4.76 9.15
CA ASP A 319 -4.11 -3.63 9.15
C ASP A 319 -3.40 -2.27 9.24
N CYS A 320 -2.16 -2.24 9.76
CA CYS A 320 -1.26 -1.09 9.77
C CYS A 320 0.20 -1.57 9.91
N THR A 321 1.14 -0.66 10.21
CA THR A 321 2.55 -0.96 10.51
C THR A 321 2.68 -1.89 11.71
N VAL A 322 3.39 -3.01 11.54
CA VAL A 322 3.64 -3.96 12.64
C VAL A 322 4.68 -3.40 13.63
N PRO A 323 4.74 -3.90 14.88
CA PRO A 323 5.75 -3.48 15.85
C PRO A 323 7.19 -3.62 15.29
N GLY A 324 8.07 -2.67 15.67
CA GLY A 324 9.44 -2.62 15.16
C GLY A 324 10.32 -3.81 15.58
N ASP A 325 9.93 -4.50 16.65
CA ASP A 325 10.55 -5.72 17.20
C ASP A 325 9.95 -7.02 16.65
N ALA A 326 9.00 -6.94 15.72
CA ALA A 326 8.42 -8.12 15.07
C ALA A 326 9.52 -8.95 14.38
N ARG A 327 9.48 -10.27 14.60
CA ARG A 327 10.46 -11.20 14.01
C ARG A 327 10.34 -11.25 12.49
N TRP A 328 11.42 -10.99 11.79
CA TRP A 328 11.45 -11.05 10.33
C TRP A 328 11.16 -12.44 9.77
N GLU A 329 11.53 -13.50 10.51
CA GLU A 329 11.22 -14.90 10.18
C GLU A 329 9.70 -15.11 10.15
N GLY A 330 8.98 -14.59 11.13
CA GLY A 330 7.52 -14.64 11.17
C GLY A 330 6.86 -13.94 9.98
N ILE A 331 7.38 -12.75 9.62
CA ILE A 331 6.94 -12.01 8.44
C ILE A 331 7.21 -12.83 7.17
N ARG A 332 8.39 -13.41 7.03
CA ARG A 332 8.73 -14.31 5.92
C ARG A 332 7.81 -15.52 5.85
N THR A 333 7.44 -16.09 7.00
CA THR A 333 6.49 -17.21 7.07
C THR A 333 5.11 -16.79 6.53
N ALA A 334 4.58 -15.64 6.91
CA ALA A 334 3.31 -15.13 6.39
C ALA A 334 3.35 -14.92 4.86
N ILE A 335 4.43 -14.32 4.35
CA ILE A 335 4.63 -14.06 2.92
C ILE A 335 4.76 -15.36 2.14
N SER A 336 5.57 -16.30 2.63
CA SER A 336 5.75 -17.62 1.98
C SER A 336 4.43 -18.40 1.93
N THR A 337 3.61 -18.29 2.97
CA THR A 337 2.26 -18.88 3.02
C THR A 337 1.36 -18.29 1.94
N ALA A 338 1.37 -16.96 1.78
CA ALA A 338 0.61 -16.28 0.73
C ALA A 338 1.07 -16.70 -0.69
N HIS A 339 2.37 -16.78 -0.91
CA HIS A 339 2.94 -17.19 -2.19
C HIS A 339 2.67 -18.66 -2.55
N ALA A 340 2.55 -19.53 -1.54
CA ALA A 340 2.22 -20.95 -1.72
C ALA A 340 0.72 -21.19 -1.86
N PHE A 341 -0.12 -20.27 -1.39
CA PHE A 341 -1.57 -20.42 -1.39
C PHE A 341 -2.12 -20.50 -2.82
N ARG A 342 -3.00 -21.48 -3.06
CA ARG A 342 -3.73 -21.64 -4.31
C ARG A 342 -5.22 -21.59 -3.99
N ARG A 343 -5.93 -20.75 -4.71
CA ARG A 343 -7.40 -20.75 -4.65
C ARG A 343 -7.89 -21.98 -5.37
N GLY A 344 -8.68 -22.78 -4.69
CA GLY A 344 -9.35 -23.95 -5.26
C GLY A 344 -10.44 -23.57 -6.24
#